data_62b7f81d7b35932967feb97fa31c025c
#
_entry.id   62b7f81d7b35932967feb97fa31c025c
#
_cell.length_a   1.000
_cell.length_b   1.000
_cell.length_c   1.000
_cell.angle_alpha   90.00
_cell.angle_beta   90.00
_cell.angle_gamma   90.00
#
_symmetry.space_group_name_H-M   'P 1'
#
loop_
_entity.id
_entity.type
_entity.pdbx_description
1 polymer ?
#
loop_
_entity_poly.entity_id
_entity_poly.type
_entity_poly.pdbx_seq_one_letter_code
_entity_poly.pdbx_strand_id
1 'polypeptide(L)'
;NMSLICETCPDSYKEGTCNWDPSNDLGVITPKNDIRVNQVGYYSNRSKQASLVNAKGGESFSVLDSSGKEVYTGTASAAITDPVESSGETVAKLDFTELTTPGTYTIKCGSASSFEFTISDDIYDGLLTNALNYYYQNRSGINIEEKYITSCNENPKYNQTKADLAHKGGHNPDKAYVQSEWVKSYAGEFDGDTTYSIDGTGGWYDAGDHGKY
;
A
#
# COMPACT_ATOMS: atom_id res chain seq x y z
N ASN A 1 12.22 1.70 10.51
CA ASN A 1 13.22 0.79 9.93
C ASN A 1 12.51 -0.45 9.41
N MET A 2 12.13 -0.46 8.13
CA MET A 2 11.82 -1.72 7.49
C MET A 2 13.13 -2.48 7.36
N SER A 3 13.38 -3.45 8.23
CA SER A 3 14.41 -4.44 7.97
C SER A 3 13.85 -5.41 6.93
N LEU A 4 14.30 -5.28 5.70
CA LEU A 4 14.18 -6.34 4.71
C LEU A 4 15.02 -7.51 5.23
N ILE A 5 14.35 -8.52 5.80
CA ILE A 5 15.01 -9.79 6.11
C ILE A 5 15.09 -10.53 4.79
N CYS A 6 16.23 -10.40 4.12
CA CYS A 6 16.54 -11.22 2.96
C CYS A 6 17.04 -12.59 3.46
N GLU A 7 16.38 -13.68 3.09
CA GLU A 7 16.80 -15.04 3.49
C GLU A 7 18.11 -15.48 2.85
N THR A 8 18.41 -14.94 1.69
CA THR A 8 19.68 -15.06 1.00
C THR A 8 20.08 -13.66 0.58
N CYS A 9 21.04 -13.06 1.30
CA CYS A 9 21.65 -11.86 0.78
C CYS A 9 22.31 -12.19 -0.55
N PRO A 10 22.06 -11.43 -1.62
CA PRO A 10 22.82 -11.60 -2.85
C PRO A 10 24.33 -11.57 -2.56
N ASP A 11 25.13 -12.32 -3.32
CA ASP A 11 26.59 -12.34 -3.16
C ASP A 11 27.23 -10.94 -3.28
N SER A 12 26.51 -9.98 -3.89
CA SER A 12 26.87 -8.58 -3.96
C SER A 12 26.78 -7.85 -2.61
N TYR A 13 26.02 -8.37 -1.64
CA TYR A 13 25.88 -7.81 -0.29
C TYR A 13 26.89 -8.47 0.65
N LYS A 14 28.07 -7.92 0.75
CA LYS A 14 29.05 -8.29 1.78
C LYS A 14 29.03 -7.24 2.88
N GLU A 15 29.11 -7.71 4.13
CA GLU A 15 29.17 -6.84 5.31
C GLU A 15 30.25 -5.76 5.13
N GLY A 16 29.86 -4.49 5.19
CA GLY A 16 30.75 -3.34 5.02
C GLY A 16 30.92 -2.80 3.57
N THR A 17 30.32 -3.45 2.56
CA THR A 17 30.26 -2.92 1.20
C THR A 17 28.83 -2.77 0.75
N CYS A 18 28.23 -1.60 0.96
CA CYS A 18 26.86 -1.32 0.56
C CYS A 18 26.82 -1.03 -0.97
N ASN A 19 27.04 -2.05 -1.77
CA ASN A 19 26.92 -2.00 -3.23
C ASN A 19 25.63 -2.69 -3.71
N TRP A 20 24.65 -2.86 -2.82
CA TRP A 20 23.39 -3.43 -3.21
C TRP A 20 22.61 -2.44 -4.07
N ASP A 21 22.33 -2.83 -5.29
CA ASP A 21 21.48 -2.12 -6.21
C ASP A 21 20.17 -2.92 -6.38
N PRO A 22 19.06 -2.46 -5.83
CA PRO A 22 17.80 -3.16 -5.93
C PRO A 22 17.34 -3.38 -7.37
N SER A 23 17.76 -2.56 -8.32
CA SER A 23 17.40 -2.73 -9.72
C SER A 23 18.09 -3.94 -10.37
N ASN A 24 19.24 -4.35 -9.85
CA ASN A 24 19.99 -5.52 -10.33
C ASN A 24 19.58 -6.80 -9.60
N ASP A 25 19.31 -6.72 -8.29
CA ASP A 25 19.12 -7.89 -7.44
C ASP A 25 17.66 -8.34 -7.32
N LEU A 26 16.71 -7.39 -7.38
CA LEU A 26 15.27 -7.71 -7.35
C LEU A 26 14.66 -7.79 -8.76
N GLY A 27 15.42 -7.43 -9.76
CA GLY A 27 14.91 -7.06 -11.07
C GLY A 27 14.06 -5.78 -11.00
N VAL A 28 14.00 -5.05 -12.07
CA VAL A 28 13.01 -3.99 -12.18
C VAL A 28 11.64 -4.67 -12.15
N ILE A 29 10.87 -4.50 -11.07
CA ILE A 29 9.46 -4.86 -11.07
C ILE A 29 8.77 -3.88 -12.02
N THR A 30 8.96 -4.10 -13.29
CA THR A 30 8.18 -3.41 -14.30
C THR A 30 6.78 -4.00 -14.20
N PRO A 31 5.76 -3.19 -13.93
CA PRO A 31 4.39 -3.67 -14.03
C PRO A 31 4.21 -4.30 -15.42
N LYS A 32 3.98 -5.61 -15.47
CA LYS A 32 3.92 -6.36 -16.75
C LYS A 32 2.70 -6.01 -17.58
N ASN A 33 1.78 -5.22 -17.02
CA ASN A 33 0.51 -4.89 -17.66
C ASN A 33 0.46 -3.39 -17.94
N ASP A 34 0.29 -3.05 -19.20
CA ASP A 34 0.06 -1.67 -19.63
C ASP A 34 -1.33 -1.15 -19.22
N ILE A 35 -2.24 -2.02 -18.79
CA ILE A 35 -3.56 -1.63 -18.27
C ILE A 35 -3.55 -1.76 -16.74
N ARG A 36 -3.67 -0.62 -16.07
CA ARG A 36 -3.67 -0.52 -14.60
C ARG A 36 -5.08 -0.29 -14.10
N VAL A 37 -5.56 -1.22 -13.29
CA VAL A 37 -6.88 -1.20 -12.67
C VAL A 37 -6.76 -0.98 -11.16
N ASN A 38 -7.86 -0.54 -10.53
CA ASN A 38 -7.96 -0.57 -9.09
C ASN A 38 -8.09 -2.03 -8.63
N GLN A 39 -7.04 -2.54 -7.99
CA GLN A 39 -6.98 -3.94 -7.56
C GLN A 39 -7.87 -4.25 -6.35
N VAL A 40 -8.32 -3.24 -5.59
CA VAL A 40 -9.36 -3.43 -4.57
C VAL A 40 -10.70 -3.71 -5.23
N GLY A 41 -10.98 -3.03 -6.36
CA GLY A 41 -12.20 -3.17 -7.13
C GLY A 41 -12.99 -1.87 -7.29
N TYR A 42 -14.19 -1.97 -7.81
CA TYR A 42 -15.05 -0.83 -8.12
C TYR A 42 -16.46 -1.06 -7.63
N TYR A 43 -17.13 0.01 -7.20
CA TYR A 43 -18.56 -0.02 -6.99
C TYR A 43 -19.31 -0.13 -8.33
N SER A 44 -20.43 -0.88 -8.34
CA SER A 44 -21.26 -1.05 -9.54
C SER A 44 -21.81 0.28 -10.08
N ASN A 45 -22.22 1.15 -9.19
CA ASN A 45 -22.94 2.41 -9.46
C ASN A 45 -22.07 3.68 -9.39
N ARG A 46 -20.74 3.53 -9.41
CA ARG A 46 -19.80 4.64 -9.38
C ARG A 46 -18.95 4.68 -10.66
N SER A 47 -18.26 5.79 -10.85
CA SER A 47 -17.29 5.93 -11.94
C SER A 47 -16.21 4.85 -11.85
N LYS A 48 -15.95 4.21 -12.98
CA LYS A 48 -14.99 3.12 -13.15
C LYS A 48 -14.02 3.44 -14.27
N GLN A 49 -12.77 3.64 -13.93
CA GLN A 49 -11.73 3.99 -14.88
C GLN A 49 -10.47 3.14 -14.62
N ALA A 50 -9.82 2.75 -15.69
CA ALA A 50 -8.48 2.18 -15.70
C ALA A 50 -7.53 3.12 -16.45
N SER A 51 -6.24 2.93 -16.29
CA SER A 51 -5.21 3.65 -17.04
C SER A 51 -4.55 2.71 -18.04
N LEU A 52 -4.50 3.13 -19.30
CA LEU A 52 -3.69 2.50 -20.34
C LEU A 52 -2.37 3.27 -20.42
N VAL A 53 -1.26 2.59 -20.19
CA VAL A 53 0.10 3.13 -20.30
C VAL A 53 0.63 2.90 -21.72
N ASN A 54 1.55 3.73 -22.17
CA ASN A 54 2.06 3.75 -23.54
C ASN A 54 0.95 3.98 -24.58
N ALA A 55 -0.10 4.69 -24.17
CA ALA A 55 -1.27 4.94 -24.98
C ALA A 55 -0.99 5.91 -26.13
N LYS A 56 -1.69 5.72 -27.25
CA LYS A 56 -1.72 6.67 -28.37
C LYS A 56 -2.95 7.58 -28.32
N GLY A 57 -3.97 7.15 -27.59
CA GLY A 57 -5.29 7.78 -27.50
C GLY A 57 -6.23 7.28 -28.61
N GLY A 58 -7.47 7.02 -28.22
CA GLY A 58 -8.50 6.53 -29.15
C GLY A 58 -8.46 5.03 -29.43
N GLU A 59 -7.64 4.23 -28.70
CA GLU A 59 -7.66 2.78 -28.81
C GLU A 59 -9.00 2.21 -28.38
N SER A 60 -9.49 1.21 -29.10
CA SER A 60 -10.64 0.42 -28.67
C SER A 60 -10.22 -0.56 -27.59
N PHE A 61 -11.03 -0.70 -26.56
CA PHE A 61 -10.83 -1.70 -25.50
C PHE A 61 -12.11 -2.49 -25.22
N SER A 62 -11.94 -3.68 -24.66
CA SER A 62 -13.03 -4.55 -24.24
C SER A 62 -12.89 -4.94 -22.79
N VAL A 63 -14.02 -5.10 -22.09
CA VAL A 63 -14.06 -5.72 -20.76
C VAL A 63 -14.64 -7.12 -20.93
N LEU A 64 -13.93 -8.11 -20.40
CA LEU A 64 -14.30 -9.52 -20.46
C LEU A 64 -14.72 -9.99 -19.07
N ASP A 65 -15.75 -10.80 -19.00
CA ASP A 65 -16.12 -11.52 -17.77
C ASP A 65 -15.20 -12.70 -17.48
N SER A 66 -15.42 -13.39 -16.36
CA SER A 66 -14.63 -14.53 -15.92
C SER A 66 -14.67 -15.73 -16.87
N SER A 67 -15.66 -15.79 -17.81
CA SER A 67 -15.71 -16.79 -18.87
C SER A 67 -14.92 -16.40 -20.11
N GLY A 68 -14.39 -15.18 -20.15
CA GLY A 68 -13.71 -14.60 -21.30
C GLY A 68 -14.66 -14.00 -22.34
N LYS A 69 -15.95 -13.88 -22.03
CA LYS A 69 -16.93 -13.24 -22.90
C LYS A 69 -16.82 -11.73 -22.78
N GLU A 70 -16.84 -11.05 -23.93
CA GLU A 70 -16.92 -9.59 -23.99
C GLU A 70 -18.29 -9.10 -23.50
N VAL A 71 -18.27 -8.22 -22.50
CA VAL A 71 -19.48 -7.67 -21.88
C VAL A 71 -19.57 -6.15 -21.97
N TYR A 72 -18.47 -5.50 -22.33
CA TYR A 72 -18.43 -4.06 -22.57
C TYR A 72 -17.31 -3.71 -23.54
N THR A 73 -17.53 -2.68 -24.35
CA THR A 73 -16.52 -2.10 -25.23
C THR A 73 -16.50 -0.59 -25.08
N GLY A 74 -15.34 0.00 -25.20
CA GLY A 74 -15.17 1.44 -25.12
C GLY A 74 -13.98 1.92 -25.95
N THR A 75 -13.76 3.23 -25.90
CA THR A 75 -12.64 3.88 -26.56
C THR A 75 -11.83 4.64 -25.53
N ALA A 76 -10.52 4.47 -25.57
CA ALA A 76 -9.60 5.19 -24.71
C ALA A 76 -9.70 6.72 -24.94
N SER A 77 -9.53 7.49 -23.91
CA SER A 77 -9.45 8.95 -24.01
C SER A 77 -8.26 9.39 -24.89
N ALA A 78 -8.17 10.68 -25.16
CA ALA A 78 -6.92 11.25 -25.65
C ALA A 78 -5.77 10.91 -24.68
N ALA A 79 -4.62 10.59 -25.24
CA ALA A 79 -3.43 10.31 -24.45
C ALA A 79 -2.84 11.61 -23.90
N ILE A 80 -2.35 11.55 -22.69
CA ILE A 80 -1.66 12.65 -22.00
C ILE A 80 -0.29 12.13 -21.56
N THR A 81 0.76 12.88 -21.88
CA THR A 81 2.09 12.59 -21.34
C THR A 81 2.22 13.25 -19.98
N ASP A 82 2.48 12.43 -18.97
CA ASP A 82 2.75 12.90 -17.63
C ASP A 82 4.12 13.57 -17.58
N PRO A 83 4.31 14.66 -16.84
CA PRO A 83 5.62 15.31 -16.72
C PRO A 83 6.72 14.35 -16.23
N VAL A 84 7.94 14.56 -16.69
CA VAL A 84 9.10 13.73 -16.31
C VAL A 84 9.35 13.77 -14.79
N GLU A 85 9.04 14.88 -14.14
CA GLU A 85 9.12 15.03 -12.69
C GLU A 85 8.15 14.12 -11.93
N SER A 86 7.13 13.59 -12.61
CA SER A 86 6.19 12.61 -12.07
C SER A 86 6.56 11.21 -12.57
N SER A 87 5.91 10.69 -13.59
CA SER A 87 6.19 9.35 -14.12
C SER A 87 6.84 9.33 -15.51
N GLY A 88 6.69 10.40 -16.29
CA GLY A 88 7.11 10.47 -17.69
C GLY A 88 6.30 9.56 -18.63
N GLU A 89 5.27 8.88 -18.13
CA GLU A 89 4.48 7.94 -18.92
C GLU A 89 3.43 8.68 -19.77
N THR A 90 3.10 8.10 -20.91
CA THR A 90 1.95 8.53 -21.71
C THR A 90 0.78 7.64 -21.38
N VAL A 91 -0.31 8.23 -20.89
CA VAL A 91 -1.45 7.50 -20.37
C VAL A 91 -2.77 7.95 -21.02
N ALA A 92 -3.70 7.02 -21.17
CA ALA A 92 -5.08 7.31 -21.53
C ALA A 92 -6.03 6.63 -20.55
N LYS A 93 -7.21 7.20 -20.35
CA LYS A 93 -8.23 6.62 -19.50
C LYS A 93 -9.10 5.65 -20.29
N LEU A 94 -9.36 4.51 -19.71
CA LEU A 94 -10.34 3.53 -20.15
C LEU A 94 -11.56 3.64 -19.24
N ASP A 95 -12.61 4.29 -19.70
CA ASP A 95 -13.83 4.49 -18.92
C ASP A 95 -14.83 3.38 -19.24
N PHE A 96 -15.23 2.64 -18.20
CA PHE A 96 -16.23 1.58 -18.27
C PHE A 96 -17.32 1.77 -17.21
N THR A 97 -17.61 3.04 -16.88
CA THR A 97 -18.62 3.42 -15.87
C THR A 97 -19.97 2.78 -16.13
N GLU A 98 -20.36 2.63 -17.41
CA GLU A 98 -21.65 2.04 -17.80
C GLU A 98 -21.75 0.52 -17.53
N LEU A 99 -20.65 -0.17 -17.27
CA LEU A 99 -20.68 -1.57 -16.84
C LEU A 99 -21.06 -1.65 -15.36
N THR A 100 -22.33 -1.85 -15.06
CA THR A 100 -22.86 -1.82 -13.68
C THR A 100 -23.09 -3.21 -13.09
N THR A 101 -22.96 -4.26 -13.86
CA THR A 101 -23.18 -5.64 -13.39
C THR A 101 -22.07 -6.04 -12.43
N PRO A 102 -22.37 -6.49 -11.19
CA PRO A 102 -21.37 -7.08 -10.31
C PRO A 102 -20.75 -8.34 -10.92
N GLY A 103 -19.45 -8.53 -10.67
CA GLY A 103 -18.71 -9.68 -11.20
C GLY A 103 -17.22 -9.47 -11.21
N THR A 104 -16.51 -10.43 -11.77
CA THR A 104 -15.05 -10.41 -11.94
C THR A 104 -14.71 -10.22 -13.41
N TYR A 105 -13.79 -9.32 -13.69
CA TYR A 105 -13.51 -8.84 -15.02
C TYR A 105 -12.03 -8.65 -15.31
N THR A 106 -11.69 -8.64 -16.60
CA THR A 106 -10.39 -8.18 -17.12
C THR A 106 -10.62 -7.21 -18.27
N ILE A 107 -9.72 -6.27 -18.48
CA ILE A 107 -9.74 -5.34 -19.64
C ILE A 107 -8.69 -5.78 -20.64
N LYS A 108 -9.05 -5.75 -21.93
CA LYS A 108 -8.12 -5.94 -23.04
C LYS A 108 -8.10 -4.72 -23.95
N CYS A 109 -6.90 -4.34 -24.40
CA CYS A 109 -6.68 -3.30 -25.38
C CYS A 109 -5.51 -3.71 -26.27
N GLY A 110 -5.78 -4.08 -27.52
CA GLY A 110 -4.77 -4.68 -28.38
C GLY A 110 -4.18 -5.96 -27.76
N SER A 111 -2.87 -5.98 -27.58
CA SER A 111 -2.16 -7.08 -26.90
C SER A 111 -2.11 -6.95 -25.38
N ALA A 112 -2.44 -5.78 -24.84
CA ALA A 112 -2.42 -5.52 -23.39
C ALA A 112 -3.64 -6.14 -22.71
N SER A 113 -3.44 -6.65 -21.50
CA SER A 113 -4.49 -7.18 -20.62
C SER A 113 -4.27 -6.70 -19.20
N SER A 114 -5.33 -6.29 -18.51
CA SER A 114 -5.25 -5.96 -17.10
C SER A 114 -5.07 -7.20 -16.20
N PHE A 115 -4.75 -6.97 -14.95
CA PHE A 115 -5.08 -7.93 -13.90
C PHE A 115 -6.60 -8.04 -13.76
N GLU A 116 -7.04 -9.16 -13.18
CA GLU A 116 -8.43 -9.36 -12.80
C GLU A 116 -8.84 -8.35 -11.72
N PHE A 117 -10.06 -7.84 -11.81
CA PHE A 117 -10.65 -6.94 -10.83
C PHE A 117 -12.13 -7.25 -10.60
N THR A 118 -12.67 -6.80 -9.50
CA THR A 118 -14.06 -7.05 -9.11
C THR A 118 -14.88 -5.77 -9.20
N ILE A 119 -16.11 -5.89 -9.69
CA ILE A 119 -17.17 -4.89 -9.52
C ILE A 119 -18.15 -5.47 -8.51
N SER A 120 -18.43 -4.75 -7.41
CA SER A 120 -19.38 -5.18 -6.38
C SER A 120 -19.95 -3.97 -5.64
N ASP A 121 -21.14 -4.14 -5.07
CA ASP A 121 -21.79 -3.10 -4.27
C ASP A 121 -21.22 -3.03 -2.85
N ASP A 122 -20.54 -4.07 -2.39
CA ASP A 122 -19.95 -4.23 -1.06
C ASP A 122 -18.42 -4.21 -1.04
N ILE A 123 -17.80 -3.87 -2.16
CA ILE A 123 -16.34 -4.00 -2.37
C ILE A 123 -15.48 -3.29 -1.31
N TYR A 124 -16.03 -2.25 -0.68
CA TYR A 124 -15.34 -1.46 0.35
C TYR A 124 -15.99 -1.57 1.74
N ASP A 125 -16.94 -2.48 1.96
CA ASP A 125 -17.64 -2.57 3.23
C ASP A 125 -16.71 -2.83 4.42
N GLY A 126 -15.67 -3.60 4.22
CA GLY A 126 -14.64 -3.86 5.24
C GLY A 126 -13.65 -2.70 5.46
N LEU A 127 -13.57 -1.73 4.55
CA LEU A 127 -12.52 -0.72 4.57
C LEU A 127 -12.61 0.20 5.78
N LEU A 128 -13.81 0.66 6.14
CA LEU A 128 -14.02 1.52 7.30
C LEU A 128 -13.60 0.82 8.59
N THR A 129 -14.02 -0.43 8.76
CA THR A 129 -13.66 -1.24 9.94
C THR A 129 -12.15 -1.46 10.01
N ASN A 130 -11.51 -1.77 8.88
CA ASN A 130 -10.07 -1.97 8.83
C ASN A 130 -9.29 -0.67 9.10
N ALA A 131 -9.76 0.46 8.57
CA ALA A 131 -9.17 1.77 8.83
C ALA A 131 -9.28 2.16 10.31
N LEU A 132 -10.43 1.92 10.94
CA LEU A 132 -10.61 2.16 12.38
C LEU A 132 -9.75 1.21 13.21
N ASN A 133 -9.60 -0.04 12.78
CA ASN A 133 -8.75 -1.02 13.46
C ASN A 133 -7.27 -0.60 13.44
N TYR A 134 -6.81 0.07 12.39
CA TYR A 134 -5.47 0.66 12.36
C TYR A 134 -5.26 1.63 13.54
N TYR A 135 -6.20 2.54 13.76
CA TYR A 135 -6.14 3.47 14.90
C TYR A 135 -6.23 2.76 16.24
N TYR A 136 -7.03 1.72 16.36
CA TYR A 136 -7.11 0.92 17.58
C TYR A 136 -5.75 0.28 17.90
N GLN A 137 -5.10 -0.35 16.91
CA GLN A 137 -3.81 -1.03 17.13
C GLN A 137 -2.66 -0.06 17.41
N ASN A 138 -2.74 1.19 16.94
CA ASN A 138 -1.75 2.21 17.23
C ASN A 138 -2.09 3.05 18.47
N ARG A 139 -3.14 2.71 19.20
CA ARG A 139 -3.52 3.43 20.42
C ARG A 139 -2.54 3.15 21.55
N SER A 140 -1.97 4.22 22.12
CA SER A 140 -1.06 4.13 23.27
C SER A 140 -1.84 4.00 24.57
N GLY A 141 -1.28 3.23 25.52
CA GLY A 141 -1.78 3.15 26.89
C GLY A 141 -3.04 2.30 27.09
N ILE A 142 -3.45 1.54 26.07
CA ILE A 142 -4.57 0.58 26.20
C ILE A 142 -4.12 -0.85 25.91
N ASN A 143 -4.91 -1.81 26.34
CA ASN A 143 -4.73 -3.20 25.91
C ASN A 143 -5.15 -3.35 24.45
N ILE A 144 -4.32 -4.02 23.66
CA ILE A 144 -4.68 -4.51 22.35
C ILE A 144 -5.10 -5.96 22.50
N GLU A 145 -6.38 -6.23 22.30
CA GLU A 145 -7.00 -7.52 22.57
C GLU A 145 -6.99 -8.40 21.32
N GLU A 146 -6.63 -9.66 21.47
CA GLU A 146 -6.56 -10.66 20.39
C GLU A 146 -7.82 -10.69 19.51
N LYS A 147 -9.00 -10.56 20.13
CA LYS A 147 -10.29 -10.61 19.42
C LYS A 147 -10.48 -9.52 18.35
N TYR A 148 -9.69 -8.43 18.42
CA TYR A 148 -9.74 -7.32 17.46
C TYR A 148 -8.60 -7.36 16.44
N ILE A 149 -7.74 -8.36 16.51
CA ILE A 149 -6.66 -8.56 15.54
C ILE A 149 -7.22 -9.38 14.38
N THR A 150 -7.34 -8.75 13.20
CA THR A 150 -7.98 -9.35 12.04
C THR A 150 -7.08 -10.36 11.33
N SER A 151 -5.76 -10.09 11.31
CA SER A 151 -4.78 -10.96 10.65
C SER A 151 -3.46 -10.98 11.42
N CYS A 152 -2.67 -12.02 11.18
CA CYS A 152 -1.29 -12.15 11.63
C CYS A 152 -0.45 -12.68 10.45
N ASN A 153 0.87 -12.64 10.60
CA ASN A 153 1.74 -13.25 9.60
C ASN A 153 1.67 -14.78 9.73
N GLU A 154 0.90 -15.41 8.86
CA GLU A 154 0.67 -16.86 8.85
C GLU A 154 1.85 -17.65 8.23
N ASN A 155 2.91 -16.98 7.80
CA ASN A 155 4.09 -17.65 7.30
C ASN A 155 4.69 -18.53 8.42
N PRO A 156 4.79 -19.85 8.23
CA PRO A 156 5.31 -20.77 9.25
C PRO A 156 6.69 -20.41 9.79
N LYS A 157 7.48 -19.70 9.00
CA LYS A 157 8.81 -19.22 9.41
C LYS A 157 8.75 -18.27 10.60
N TYR A 158 7.72 -17.42 10.67
CA TYR A 158 7.60 -16.43 11.75
C TYR A 158 6.79 -16.96 12.92
N ASN A 159 6.04 -18.04 12.72
CA ASN A 159 5.20 -18.71 13.73
C ASN A 159 4.39 -17.73 14.59
N GLN A 160 3.91 -16.66 13.94
CA GLN A 160 3.20 -15.57 14.61
C GLN A 160 1.72 -15.91 14.74
N THR A 161 1.17 -15.71 15.92
CA THR A 161 -0.25 -15.84 16.21
C THR A 161 -0.87 -14.48 16.52
N LYS A 162 -2.21 -14.40 16.52
CA LYS A 162 -2.90 -13.18 16.97
C LYS A 162 -2.62 -12.87 18.44
N ALA A 163 -2.42 -13.89 19.26
CA ALA A 163 -2.05 -13.72 20.66
C ALA A 163 -0.67 -13.05 20.82
N ASP A 164 0.27 -13.32 19.92
CA ASP A 164 1.60 -12.70 19.92
C ASP A 164 1.55 -11.21 19.57
N LEU A 165 0.54 -10.80 18.83
CA LEU A 165 0.30 -9.39 18.47
C LEU A 165 -0.49 -8.64 19.53
N ALA A 166 -1.23 -9.35 20.36
CA ALA A 166 -1.95 -8.77 21.50
C ALA A 166 -0.96 -8.35 22.59
N HIS A 167 -1.21 -7.19 23.21
CA HIS A 167 -0.38 -6.72 24.31
C HIS A 167 -1.18 -5.93 25.34
N LYS A 168 -0.69 -5.93 26.57
CA LYS A 168 -1.34 -5.28 27.71
C LYS A 168 -0.76 -3.90 27.95
N GLY A 169 -1.64 -2.91 28.10
CA GLY A 169 -1.28 -1.58 28.57
C GLY A 169 -0.54 -0.69 27.59
N GLY A 170 -0.36 -1.14 26.33
CA GLY A 170 0.55 -0.46 25.42
C GLY A 170 1.97 -0.48 25.99
N HIS A 171 2.77 0.53 25.68
CA HIS A 171 4.07 0.74 26.32
C HIS A 171 3.86 1.53 27.63
N ASN A 172 3.59 0.85 28.72
CA ASN A 172 3.35 1.48 30.04
C ASN A 172 4.54 1.21 31.00
N PRO A 173 5.18 2.23 31.57
CA PRO A 173 4.92 3.65 31.35
C PRO A 173 5.44 4.12 29.99
N ASP A 174 4.61 4.80 29.25
CA ASP A 174 4.95 5.35 27.94
C ASP A 174 5.63 6.71 28.12
N LYS A 175 6.94 6.68 28.38
CA LYS A 175 7.75 7.87 28.59
C LYS A 175 8.37 8.33 27.29
N ALA A 176 8.06 9.56 26.89
CA ALA A 176 8.72 10.23 25.78
C ALA A 176 9.98 10.94 26.28
N TYR A 177 11.14 10.57 25.73
CA TYR A 177 12.43 11.16 26.02
C TYR A 177 12.83 12.13 24.92
N VAL A 178 13.60 13.16 25.27
CA VAL A 178 14.20 14.04 24.27
C VAL A 178 15.22 13.25 23.44
N GLN A 179 15.01 13.20 22.15
CA GLN A 179 15.92 12.53 21.23
C GLN A 179 16.91 13.55 20.64
N SER A 180 18.06 13.69 21.27
CA SER A 180 19.05 14.72 20.93
C SER A 180 19.55 14.69 19.50
N GLU A 181 19.61 13.50 18.87
CA GLU A 181 20.01 13.37 17.47
C GLU A 181 18.97 13.97 16.52
N TRP A 182 17.69 13.80 16.82
CA TRP A 182 16.61 14.39 16.05
C TRP A 182 16.56 15.91 16.21
N VAL A 183 16.78 16.39 17.43
CA VAL A 183 16.85 17.81 17.70
C VAL A 183 17.97 18.45 16.88
N LYS A 184 19.14 17.84 16.83
CA LYS A 184 20.28 18.31 16.02
C LYS A 184 19.94 18.34 14.51
N SER A 185 19.19 17.35 14.02
CA SER A 185 18.84 17.26 12.62
C SER A 185 17.85 18.34 12.16
N TYR A 186 16.89 18.68 13.02
CA TYR A 186 15.78 19.56 12.65
C TYR A 186 15.86 20.98 13.22
N ALA A 187 16.48 21.14 14.37
CA ALA A 187 16.54 22.43 15.07
C ALA A 187 17.96 22.99 15.18
N GLY A 188 18.97 22.31 14.64
CA GLY A 188 20.37 22.73 14.78
C GLY A 188 20.92 22.44 16.17
N GLU A 189 21.70 23.37 16.72
CA GLU A 189 22.19 23.21 18.09
C GLU A 189 21.05 23.37 19.10
N PHE A 190 20.96 22.42 20.01
CA PHE A 190 20.01 22.44 21.13
C PHE A 190 20.78 22.41 22.43
N ASP A 191 20.64 23.47 23.21
CA ASP A 191 21.31 23.68 24.50
C ASP A 191 20.41 23.36 25.72
N GLY A 192 19.19 22.85 25.43
CA GLY A 192 18.23 22.47 26.46
C GLY A 192 18.56 21.14 27.14
N ASP A 193 17.82 20.84 28.20
CA ASP A 193 17.94 19.58 28.93
C ASP A 193 17.41 18.40 28.11
N THR A 194 18.30 17.48 27.75
CA THR A 194 17.96 16.24 27.02
C THR A 194 17.72 15.05 27.94
N THR A 195 17.80 15.25 29.25
CA THR A 195 17.67 14.17 30.25
C THR A 195 16.26 14.00 30.78
N TYR A 196 15.37 14.95 30.53
CA TYR A 196 14.00 14.87 30.98
C TYR A 196 13.14 13.94 30.11
N SER A 197 12.07 13.46 30.70
CA SER A 197 11.03 12.72 30.00
C SER A 197 9.66 13.23 30.39
N ILE A 198 8.69 13.07 29.52
CA ILE A 198 7.29 13.34 29.84
C ILE A 198 6.49 12.04 29.77
N ASP A 199 5.38 11.99 30.50
CA ASP A 199 4.41 10.91 30.35
C ASP A 199 3.63 11.14 29.04
N GLY A 200 3.92 10.29 28.07
CA GLY A 200 3.29 10.29 26.76
C GLY A 200 2.11 9.32 26.65
N THR A 201 1.65 8.74 27.77
CA THR A 201 0.55 7.76 27.76
C THR A 201 -0.70 8.37 27.17
N GLY A 202 -1.36 7.62 26.26
CA GLY A 202 -2.52 8.09 25.52
C GLY A 202 -2.15 8.57 24.10
N GLY A 203 -3.14 9.05 23.35
CA GLY A 203 -2.91 9.38 21.94
C GLY A 203 -2.64 8.13 21.09
N TRP A 204 -1.95 8.34 19.98
CA TRP A 204 -1.65 7.29 19.01
C TRP A 204 -0.17 7.31 18.65
N TYR A 205 0.36 6.14 18.36
CA TYR A 205 1.66 6.04 17.73
C TYR A 205 1.57 6.41 16.26
N ASP A 206 2.62 6.99 15.72
CA ASP A 206 2.73 7.30 14.30
C ASP A 206 2.89 6.03 13.47
N ALA A 207 3.78 5.16 13.91
CA ALA A 207 4.12 3.93 13.23
C ALA A 207 4.51 2.81 14.20
N GLY A 208 4.96 1.69 13.67
CA GLY A 208 5.37 0.53 14.46
C GLY A 208 6.64 0.71 15.28
N ASP A 209 7.33 1.82 15.16
CA ASP A 209 8.45 2.22 16.04
C ASP A 209 8.00 2.93 17.31
N HIS A 210 6.68 3.08 17.48
CA HIS A 210 6.03 3.71 18.62
C HIS A 210 6.39 5.19 18.83
N GLY A 211 6.78 5.86 17.77
CA GLY A 211 6.97 7.32 17.77
C GLY A 211 5.65 8.07 17.95
N LYS A 212 5.72 9.22 18.60
CA LYS A 212 4.63 10.18 18.75
C LYS A 212 5.15 11.55 18.39
N TYR A 213 4.48 12.23 17.48
CA TYR A 213 4.87 13.53 16.97
C TYR A 213 3.78 14.57 17.20
#